data_e555fb14a62307fe6dc521f6b3438f21
#
_entry.id   e555fb14a62307fe6dc521f6b3438f21
#
_cell.length_a   1.000
_cell.length_b   1.000
_cell.length_c   1.000
_cell.angle_alpha   90.00
_cell.angle_beta   90.00
_cell.angle_gamma   90.00
#
_symmetry.space_group_name_H-M   'P 1'
#
loop_
_entity.id
_entity.type
_entity.pdbx_description
1 polymer ?
#
loop_
_entity_poly.entity_id
_entity_poly.type
_entity_poly.pdbx_seq_one_letter_code
_entity_poly.pdbx_strand_id
1 'polypeptide(L)'
;MATNSDNFEDSIKSRSEEFVADFDHHEKGVVGFIHETLHKYPFFVPLIVMIVAIIVFGLINPNFYRVNTLSVILQQVGIVGILGTAQAIVILTAGIDLSVGAIMVFTTVIMGQFSFRYGIPAEITIIIGIAAAGFMGFCNGWLVARLRLPPFIVTLGTWQIILAANFIYSRNETIRSQDIAAEASALQFWGTIFKIGDARVTYGVIAFLVLVAIMAYVLSSTAWGRHVYAVGDDPEAAELAGVNKERVLIQVYTLAGILCGIAGWVAIGRFGAISPGASTGVQGNIQSITAVVIGGISLFGGRGSIIGMFLGALIVGVFEMGLRMAGADAQWTFLLIGVLIIAAVTIDQWIRKVAA
;
A
#
# COMPACT_ATOMS: atom_id res chain seq x y z
N MET A 1 2.86 -15.74 70.55
CA MET A 1 2.65 -16.14 69.11
C MET A 1 2.07 -14.98 68.35
N ALA A 2 2.82 -13.90 68.13
CA ALA A 2 2.38 -12.72 67.41
C ALA A 2 3.56 -12.01 66.74
N THR A 3 4.43 -12.73 66.02
CA THR A 3 5.63 -12.16 65.35
C THR A 3 5.84 -12.62 63.92
N ASN A 4 4.86 -13.35 63.36
CA ASN A 4 5.03 -13.89 61.99
C ASN A 4 4.15 -13.21 60.92
N SER A 5 3.15 -12.41 61.32
CA SER A 5 2.27 -11.70 60.38
C SER A 5 2.91 -10.39 59.87
N ASP A 6 3.60 -9.67 60.77
CA ASP A 6 4.19 -8.36 60.45
C ASP A 6 5.36 -8.50 59.45
N ASN A 7 6.16 -9.58 59.57
CA ASN A 7 7.24 -9.89 58.63
C ASN A 7 6.73 -10.28 57.23
N PHE A 8 5.52 -10.83 57.11
CA PHE A 8 4.95 -11.23 55.83
C PHE A 8 4.35 -10.03 55.10
N GLU A 9 3.66 -9.13 55.81
CA GLU A 9 3.15 -7.88 55.24
C GLU A 9 4.26 -6.93 54.79
N ASP A 10 5.35 -6.81 55.55
CA ASP A 10 6.52 -6.00 55.16
C ASP A 10 7.26 -6.61 53.96
N SER A 11 7.30 -7.94 53.85
CA SER A 11 7.89 -8.60 52.66
C SER A 11 7.03 -8.47 51.39
N ILE A 12 5.70 -8.37 51.52
CA ILE A 12 4.79 -8.08 50.39
C ILE A 12 4.89 -6.63 50.01
N LYS A 13 4.95 -5.70 50.98
CA LYS A 13 5.12 -4.25 50.67
C LYS A 13 6.45 -3.98 49.98
N SER A 14 7.56 -4.52 50.47
CA SER A 14 8.87 -4.34 49.84
C SER A 14 8.92 -4.91 48.41
N ARG A 15 8.31 -6.09 48.16
CA ARG A 15 8.18 -6.66 46.81
C ARG A 15 7.25 -5.85 45.92
N SER A 16 6.15 -5.30 46.45
CA SER A 16 5.26 -4.45 45.63
C SER A 16 5.90 -3.10 45.27
N GLU A 17 6.69 -2.52 46.20
CA GLU A 17 7.45 -1.30 45.94
C GLU A 17 8.61 -1.54 44.97
N GLU A 18 9.28 -2.69 45.03
CA GLU A 18 10.31 -3.09 44.06
C GLU A 18 9.71 -3.37 42.66
N PHE A 19 8.53 -3.99 42.60
CA PHE A 19 7.78 -4.19 41.34
C PHE A 19 7.26 -2.85 40.76
N VAL A 20 6.78 -1.94 41.60
CA VAL A 20 6.32 -0.60 41.16
C VAL A 20 7.51 0.26 40.75
N ALA A 21 8.66 0.15 41.44
CA ALA A 21 9.88 0.87 41.02
C ALA A 21 10.48 0.36 39.70
N ASP A 22 10.31 -0.92 39.37
CA ASP A 22 10.78 -1.49 38.12
C ASP A 22 9.91 -1.06 36.92
N PHE A 23 8.63 -0.71 37.16
CA PHE A 23 7.76 -0.09 36.13
C PHE A 23 8.07 1.39 35.88
N ASP A 24 8.75 2.08 36.77
CA ASP A 24 9.06 3.51 36.71
C ASP A 24 10.48 3.82 36.19
N HIS A 25 11.26 2.80 35.82
CA HIS A 25 12.49 3.00 35.05
C HIS A 25 12.18 3.35 33.58
N HIS A 26 11.45 4.45 33.39
CA HIS A 26 11.53 5.20 32.14
C HIS A 26 12.98 5.64 32.00
N GLU A 27 13.68 5.07 31.04
CA GLU A 27 15.00 5.58 30.63
C GLU A 27 14.85 7.09 30.34
N LYS A 28 15.15 7.92 31.34
CA LYS A 28 15.19 9.38 31.26
C LYS A 28 16.45 9.76 30.46
N GLY A 29 16.39 9.56 29.14
CA GLY A 29 17.47 9.93 28.23
C GLY A 29 16.97 10.14 26.81
N VAL A 30 17.84 10.64 25.93
CA VAL A 30 17.55 10.83 24.49
C VAL A 30 17.02 9.53 23.87
N VAL A 31 17.51 8.37 24.32
CA VAL A 31 17.09 7.03 23.86
C VAL A 31 15.63 6.75 24.27
N GLY A 32 15.24 7.02 25.51
CA GLY A 32 13.86 6.86 25.98
C GLY A 32 12.88 7.79 25.25
N PHE A 33 13.27 9.04 25.03
CA PHE A 33 12.46 10.00 24.25
C PHE A 33 12.30 9.55 22.79
N ILE A 34 13.35 9.04 22.17
CA ILE A 34 13.29 8.49 20.79
C ILE A 34 12.38 7.28 20.77
N HIS A 35 12.53 6.35 21.73
CA HIS A 35 11.72 5.14 21.82
C HIS A 35 10.23 5.46 22.00
N GLU A 36 9.88 6.35 22.92
CA GLU A 36 8.50 6.80 23.16
C GLU A 36 7.91 7.50 21.93
N THR A 37 8.70 8.36 21.27
CA THR A 37 8.26 9.08 20.07
C THR A 37 8.04 8.13 18.89
N LEU A 38 8.91 7.14 18.68
CA LEU A 38 8.78 6.15 17.62
C LEU A 38 7.59 5.20 17.86
N HIS A 39 7.31 4.86 19.12
CA HIS A 39 6.12 4.10 19.49
C HIS A 39 4.82 4.88 19.26
N LYS A 40 4.81 6.15 19.62
CA LYS A 40 3.62 7.01 19.48
C LYS A 40 3.33 7.38 18.03
N TYR A 41 4.36 7.49 17.20
CA TYR A 41 4.26 7.91 15.80
C TYR A 41 5.10 7.01 14.88
N PRO A 42 4.60 5.82 14.51
CA PRO A 42 5.35 4.82 13.71
C PRO A 42 5.83 5.35 12.34
N PHE A 43 5.20 6.40 11.81
CA PHE A 43 5.56 7.00 10.51
C PHE A 43 6.88 7.80 10.54
N PHE A 44 7.45 8.08 11.72
CA PHE A 44 8.75 8.77 11.80
C PHE A 44 9.90 7.92 11.24
N VAL A 45 9.85 6.60 11.40
CA VAL A 45 10.91 5.72 10.85
C VAL A 45 10.96 5.82 9.32
N PRO A 46 9.86 5.61 8.58
CA PRO A 46 9.83 5.85 7.13
C PRO A 46 10.25 7.26 6.74
N LEU A 47 9.83 8.28 7.49
CA LEU A 47 10.18 9.66 7.21
C LEU A 47 11.69 9.91 7.30
N ILE A 48 12.36 9.40 8.34
CA ILE A 48 13.80 9.51 8.50
C ILE A 48 14.53 8.80 7.37
N VAL A 49 14.11 7.58 7.03
CA VAL A 49 14.68 6.80 5.91
C VAL A 49 14.56 7.58 4.60
N MET A 50 13.41 8.18 4.34
CA MET A 50 13.18 8.99 3.15
C MET A 50 14.11 10.21 3.09
N ILE A 51 14.23 10.95 4.20
CA ILE A 51 15.11 12.13 4.27
C ILE A 51 16.57 11.75 4.05
N VAL A 52 17.04 10.68 4.71
CA VAL A 52 18.40 10.17 4.53
C VAL A 52 18.65 9.75 3.08
N ALA A 53 17.71 9.05 2.46
CA ALA A 53 17.81 8.63 1.06
C ALA A 53 17.91 9.84 0.11
N ILE A 54 17.07 10.87 0.32
CA ILE A 54 17.12 12.10 -0.49
C ILE A 54 18.48 12.80 -0.35
N ILE A 55 19.03 12.88 0.86
CA ILE A 55 20.34 13.49 1.10
C ILE A 55 21.43 12.68 0.40
N VAL A 56 21.45 11.35 0.59
CA VAL A 56 22.48 10.47 0.01
C VAL A 56 22.47 10.55 -1.52
N PHE A 57 21.30 10.38 -2.16
CA PHE A 57 21.20 10.45 -3.62
C PHE A 57 21.47 11.85 -4.16
N GLY A 58 21.12 12.89 -3.43
CA GLY A 58 21.44 14.27 -3.80
C GLY A 58 22.93 14.58 -3.72
N LEU A 59 23.67 13.96 -2.78
CA LEU A 59 25.13 14.05 -2.71
C LEU A 59 25.83 13.28 -3.84
N ILE A 60 25.25 12.13 -4.25
CA ILE A 60 25.76 11.33 -5.38
C ILE A 60 25.52 12.06 -6.70
N ASN A 61 24.33 12.64 -6.89
CA ASN A 61 23.96 13.36 -8.10
C ASN A 61 23.14 14.61 -7.77
N PRO A 62 23.72 15.82 -7.86
CA PRO A 62 23.03 17.08 -7.54
C PRO A 62 21.75 17.34 -8.37
N ASN A 63 21.62 16.72 -9.55
CA ASN A 63 20.40 16.83 -10.35
C ASN A 63 19.20 16.14 -9.65
N PHE A 64 19.44 15.34 -8.62
CA PHE A 64 18.40 14.70 -7.83
C PHE A 64 17.50 15.74 -7.13
N TYR A 65 18.07 16.88 -6.71
CA TYR A 65 17.33 17.98 -6.07
C TYR A 65 16.50 18.83 -7.04
N ARG A 66 16.60 18.60 -8.36
CA ARG A 66 15.81 19.40 -9.32
C ARG A 66 14.33 19.10 -9.16
N VAL A 67 13.53 20.14 -9.23
CA VAL A 67 12.04 20.07 -9.14
C VAL A 67 11.47 19.09 -10.17
N ASN A 68 12.06 19.02 -11.37
CA ASN A 68 11.64 18.08 -12.39
C ASN A 68 11.88 16.61 -11.97
N THR A 69 12.97 16.31 -11.27
CA THR A 69 13.24 14.96 -10.73
C THR A 69 12.19 14.57 -9.70
N LEU A 70 11.85 15.45 -8.77
CA LEU A 70 10.78 15.24 -7.79
C LEU A 70 9.42 15.02 -8.49
N SER A 71 9.15 15.78 -9.54
CA SER A 71 7.92 15.60 -10.36
C SER A 71 7.84 14.21 -10.98
N VAL A 72 8.96 13.70 -11.52
CA VAL A 72 9.03 12.35 -12.11
C VAL A 72 8.85 11.28 -11.04
N ILE A 73 9.45 11.45 -9.85
CA ILE A 73 9.24 10.54 -8.71
C ILE A 73 7.76 10.48 -8.35
N LEU A 74 7.10 11.63 -8.17
CA LEU A 74 5.67 11.69 -7.82
C LEU A 74 4.78 11.02 -8.89
N GLN A 75 5.08 11.23 -10.17
CA GLN A 75 4.35 10.58 -11.26
C GLN A 75 4.50 9.05 -11.24
N GLN A 76 5.69 8.55 -10.91
CA GLN A 76 5.96 7.11 -10.81
C GLN A 76 5.28 6.51 -9.58
N VAL A 77 5.38 7.20 -8.45
CA VAL A 77 4.78 6.79 -7.18
C VAL A 77 3.25 6.83 -7.24
N GLY A 78 2.64 7.64 -8.11
CA GLY A 78 1.18 7.77 -8.19
C GLY A 78 0.46 6.43 -8.38
N ILE A 79 0.92 5.59 -9.32
CA ILE A 79 0.32 4.27 -9.57
C ILE A 79 0.62 3.32 -8.40
N VAL A 80 1.89 3.24 -7.99
CA VAL A 80 2.33 2.37 -6.88
C VAL A 80 1.62 2.73 -5.58
N GLY A 81 1.42 4.02 -5.33
CA GLY A 81 0.74 4.50 -4.13
C GLY A 81 -0.77 4.21 -4.12
N ILE A 82 -1.46 4.27 -5.28
CA ILE A 82 -2.87 3.86 -5.36
C ILE A 82 -2.97 2.34 -5.13
N LEU A 83 -2.11 1.52 -5.75
CA LEU A 83 -2.04 0.09 -5.49
C LEU A 83 -1.63 -0.21 -4.04
N GLY A 84 -0.69 0.56 -3.49
CA GLY A 84 -0.29 0.49 -2.08
C GLY A 84 -1.45 0.80 -1.14
N THR A 85 -2.32 1.75 -1.50
CA THR A 85 -3.55 2.03 -0.72
C THR A 85 -4.51 0.84 -0.76
N ALA A 86 -4.70 0.22 -1.93
CA ALA A 86 -5.49 -1.00 -2.06
C ALA A 86 -4.90 -2.15 -1.24
N GLN A 87 -3.58 -2.34 -1.32
CA GLN A 87 -2.88 -3.37 -0.56
C GLN A 87 -2.91 -3.10 0.96
N ALA A 88 -2.80 -1.84 1.36
CA ALA A 88 -2.80 -1.43 2.77
C ALA A 88 -4.10 -1.82 3.48
N ILE A 89 -5.27 -1.58 2.88
CA ILE A 89 -6.55 -1.94 3.50
C ILE A 89 -6.73 -3.46 3.63
N VAL A 90 -6.19 -4.24 2.70
CA VAL A 90 -6.20 -5.71 2.77
C VAL A 90 -5.23 -6.20 3.85
N ILE A 91 -4.01 -5.67 3.90
CA ILE A 91 -3.01 -6.05 4.91
C ILE A 91 -3.46 -5.66 6.31
N LEU A 92 -4.15 -4.52 6.48
CA LEU A 92 -4.73 -4.13 7.77
C LEU A 92 -5.75 -5.15 8.31
N THR A 93 -6.36 -5.97 7.44
CA THR A 93 -7.23 -7.11 7.86
C THR A 93 -6.47 -8.45 7.90
N ALA A 94 -5.14 -8.43 8.06
CA ALA A 94 -4.27 -9.61 8.07
C ALA A 94 -4.34 -10.45 6.76
N GLY A 95 -4.75 -9.85 5.65
CA GLY A 95 -4.76 -10.47 4.31
C GLY A 95 -3.56 -10.04 3.47
N ILE A 96 -3.23 -10.82 2.45
CA ILE A 96 -2.30 -10.43 1.39
C ILE A 96 -3.00 -10.66 0.05
N ASP A 97 -3.06 -9.64 -0.79
CA ASP A 97 -3.67 -9.73 -2.11
C ASP A 97 -2.59 -9.67 -3.20
N LEU A 98 -2.31 -10.81 -3.82
CA LEU A 98 -1.35 -10.89 -4.93
C LEU A 98 -1.98 -10.55 -6.29
N SER A 99 -3.28 -10.33 -6.34
CA SER A 99 -3.99 -10.09 -7.60
C SER A 99 -4.09 -8.60 -7.98
N VAL A 100 -3.74 -7.65 -7.08
CA VAL A 100 -3.95 -6.21 -7.29
C VAL A 100 -3.34 -5.70 -8.59
N GLY A 101 -2.12 -6.13 -8.93
CA GLY A 101 -1.47 -5.72 -10.17
C GLY A 101 -2.09 -6.35 -11.41
N ALA A 102 -2.56 -7.60 -11.33
CA ALA A 102 -3.28 -8.24 -12.43
C ALA A 102 -4.64 -7.58 -12.66
N ILE A 103 -5.39 -7.27 -11.59
CA ILE A 103 -6.64 -6.51 -11.66
C ILE A 103 -6.39 -5.16 -12.34
N MET A 104 -5.36 -4.43 -11.93
CA MET A 104 -4.98 -3.16 -12.56
C MET A 104 -4.76 -3.31 -14.06
N VAL A 105 -3.89 -4.24 -14.49
CA VAL A 105 -3.55 -4.44 -15.92
C VAL A 105 -4.78 -4.88 -16.71
N PHE A 106 -5.53 -5.86 -16.21
CA PHE A 106 -6.73 -6.33 -16.91
C PHE A 106 -7.81 -5.25 -17.03
N THR A 107 -7.93 -4.38 -16.04
CA THR A 107 -8.82 -3.21 -16.12
C THR A 107 -8.42 -2.29 -17.27
N THR A 108 -7.12 -2.04 -17.48
CA THR A 108 -6.68 -1.22 -18.63
C THR A 108 -7.09 -1.86 -19.97
N VAL A 109 -6.94 -3.19 -20.06
CA VAL A 109 -7.33 -3.96 -21.24
C VAL A 109 -8.85 -3.92 -21.45
N ILE A 110 -9.66 -4.06 -20.40
CA ILE A 110 -11.13 -3.91 -20.51
C ILE A 110 -11.47 -2.53 -21.04
N MET A 111 -10.96 -1.45 -20.45
CA MET A 111 -11.22 -0.07 -20.89
C MET A 111 -10.84 0.12 -22.35
N GLY A 112 -9.65 -0.33 -22.76
CA GLY A 112 -9.18 -0.18 -24.13
C GLY A 112 -9.95 -1.00 -25.13
N GLN A 113 -10.12 -2.31 -24.88
CA GLN A 113 -10.81 -3.19 -25.84
C GLN A 113 -12.29 -2.84 -26.00
N PHE A 114 -12.96 -2.38 -24.93
CA PHE A 114 -14.34 -1.92 -25.05
C PHE A 114 -14.45 -0.65 -25.91
N SER A 115 -13.50 0.28 -25.82
CA SER A 115 -13.49 1.44 -26.71
C SER A 115 -13.15 1.07 -28.16
N PHE A 116 -12.05 0.31 -28.37
CA PHE A 116 -11.53 0.10 -29.72
C PHE A 116 -12.18 -1.08 -30.47
N ARG A 117 -12.58 -2.14 -29.78
CA ARG A 117 -13.20 -3.30 -30.45
C ARG A 117 -14.70 -3.15 -30.61
N TYR A 118 -15.37 -2.49 -29.65
CA TYR A 118 -16.84 -2.37 -29.64
C TYR A 118 -17.33 -0.94 -29.87
N GLY A 119 -16.44 0.05 -30.02
CA GLY A 119 -16.80 1.44 -30.27
C GLY A 119 -17.54 2.12 -29.13
N ILE A 120 -17.37 1.62 -27.88
CA ILE A 120 -18.04 2.21 -26.72
C ILE A 120 -17.29 3.48 -26.28
N PRO A 121 -17.99 4.61 -26.01
CA PRO A 121 -17.36 5.83 -25.52
C PRO A 121 -16.44 5.60 -24.33
N ALA A 122 -15.27 6.26 -24.32
CA ALA A 122 -14.23 6.04 -23.30
C ALA A 122 -14.73 6.30 -21.88
N GLU A 123 -15.61 7.28 -21.68
CA GLU A 123 -16.19 7.60 -20.37
C GLU A 123 -17.00 6.43 -19.79
N ILE A 124 -17.72 5.71 -20.67
CA ILE A 124 -18.49 4.52 -20.27
C ILE A 124 -17.53 3.34 -19.98
N THR A 125 -16.50 3.17 -20.82
CA THR A 125 -15.56 2.06 -20.62
C THR A 125 -14.71 2.21 -19.35
N ILE A 126 -14.45 3.43 -18.90
CA ILE A 126 -13.82 3.72 -17.60
C ILE A 126 -14.69 3.18 -16.47
N ILE A 127 -16.00 3.49 -16.49
CA ILE A 127 -16.95 3.01 -15.47
C ILE A 127 -17.02 1.47 -15.48
N ILE A 128 -17.12 0.88 -16.67
CA ILE A 128 -17.15 -0.58 -16.84
C ILE A 128 -15.86 -1.21 -16.30
N GLY A 129 -14.70 -0.65 -16.62
CA GLY A 129 -13.41 -1.15 -16.15
C GLY A 129 -13.27 -1.10 -14.63
N ILE A 130 -13.66 0.03 -14.01
CA ILE A 130 -13.63 0.16 -12.54
C ILE A 130 -14.63 -0.79 -11.88
N ALA A 131 -15.84 -0.93 -12.44
CA ALA A 131 -16.83 -1.87 -11.95
C ALA A 131 -16.36 -3.33 -12.06
N ALA A 132 -15.72 -3.70 -13.17
CA ALA A 132 -15.12 -5.02 -13.36
C ALA A 132 -13.99 -5.28 -12.35
N ALA A 133 -13.15 -4.28 -12.06
CA ALA A 133 -12.13 -4.36 -11.03
C ALA A 133 -12.73 -4.57 -9.63
N GLY A 134 -13.75 -3.81 -9.29
CA GLY A 134 -14.50 -3.97 -8.04
C GLY A 134 -15.16 -5.35 -7.93
N PHE A 135 -15.69 -5.88 -9.04
CA PHE A 135 -16.27 -7.22 -9.09
C PHE A 135 -15.20 -8.32 -8.86
N MET A 136 -14.00 -8.19 -9.47
CA MET A 136 -12.91 -9.12 -9.21
C MET A 136 -12.47 -9.08 -7.74
N GLY A 137 -12.37 -7.88 -7.15
CA GLY A 137 -12.12 -7.72 -5.72
C GLY A 137 -13.25 -8.31 -4.86
N PHE A 138 -14.52 -8.12 -5.24
CA PHE A 138 -15.66 -8.74 -4.56
C PHE A 138 -15.57 -10.27 -4.58
N CYS A 139 -15.19 -10.87 -5.71
CA CYS A 139 -14.99 -12.32 -5.81
C CYS A 139 -13.89 -12.79 -4.83
N ASN A 140 -12.75 -12.09 -4.77
CA ASN A 140 -11.71 -12.39 -3.79
C ASN A 140 -12.23 -12.32 -2.36
N GLY A 141 -12.90 -11.20 -2.02
CA GLY A 141 -13.46 -11.00 -0.69
C GLY A 141 -14.51 -12.03 -0.32
N TRP A 142 -15.36 -12.44 -1.27
CA TRP A 142 -16.36 -13.48 -1.07
C TRP A 142 -15.73 -14.84 -0.80
N LEU A 143 -14.71 -15.24 -1.58
CA LEU A 143 -13.98 -16.49 -1.39
C LEU A 143 -13.28 -16.53 -0.03
N VAL A 144 -12.62 -15.44 0.36
CA VAL A 144 -11.93 -15.34 1.66
C VAL A 144 -12.91 -15.36 2.82
N ALA A 145 -13.98 -14.54 2.75
CA ALA A 145 -14.89 -14.36 3.87
C ALA A 145 -15.88 -15.52 4.04
N ARG A 146 -16.51 -15.96 2.94
CA ARG A 146 -17.58 -16.97 2.99
C ARG A 146 -17.06 -18.40 2.96
N LEU A 147 -16.08 -18.69 2.10
CA LEU A 147 -15.48 -20.02 2.04
C LEU A 147 -14.34 -20.19 3.04
N ARG A 148 -13.96 -19.11 3.77
CA ARG A 148 -12.88 -19.10 4.76
C ARG A 148 -11.54 -19.61 4.21
N LEU A 149 -11.30 -19.36 2.94
CA LEU A 149 -10.05 -19.73 2.29
C LEU A 149 -8.94 -18.74 2.70
N PRO A 150 -7.69 -19.23 2.85
CA PRO A 150 -6.57 -18.33 3.13
C PRO A 150 -6.43 -17.25 2.03
N PRO A 151 -6.34 -15.96 2.40
CA PRO A 151 -6.27 -14.85 1.44
C PRO A 151 -5.19 -15.02 0.38
N PHE A 152 -3.99 -15.42 0.79
CA PHE A 152 -2.86 -15.66 -0.10
C PHE A 152 -3.18 -16.71 -1.19
N ILE A 153 -3.84 -17.81 -0.83
CA ILE A 153 -4.20 -18.90 -1.79
C ILE A 153 -5.24 -18.37 -2.78
N VAL A 154 -6.28 -17.67 -2.29
CA VAL A 154 -7.32 -17.10 -3.13
C VAL A 154 -6.73 -16.14 -4.15
N THR A 155 -5.94 -15.17 -3.67
CA THR A 155 -5.43 -14.09 -4.52
C THR A 155 -4.31 -14.55 -5.46
N LEU A 156 -3.55 -15.59 -5.10
CA LEU A 156 -2.62 -16.26 -6.00
C LEU A 156 -3.37 -16.97 -7.14
N GLY A 157 -4.46 -17.69 -6.82
CA GLY A 157 -5.29 -18.36 -7.80
C GLY A 157 -5.98 -17.38 -8.73
N THR A 158 -6.61 -16.32 -8.19
CA THR A 158 -7.30 -15.29 -8.99
C THR A 158 -6.32 -14.47 -9.82
N TRP A 159 -5.09 -14.22 -9.34
CA TRP A 159 -4.03 -13.62 -10.14
C TRP A 159 -3.82 -14.39 -11.43
N GLN A 160 -3.65 -15.72 -11.35
CA GLN A 160 -3.44 -16.57 -12.55
C GLN A 160 -4.67 -16.58 -13.47
N ILE A 161 -5.88 -16.63 -12.91
CA ILE A 161 -7.12 -16.57 -13.69
C ILE A 161 -7.23 -15.23 -14.42
N ILE A 162 -6.99 -14.11 -13.74
CA ILE A 162 -7.06 -12.77 -14.31
C ILE A 162 -5.96 -12.58 -15.37
N LEU A 163 -4.76 -13.09 -15.12
CA LEU A 163 -3.66 -13.03 -16.08
C LEU A 163 -4.01 -13.80 -17.37
N ALA A 164 -4.57 -15.01 -17.24
CA ALA A 164 -5.04 -15.79 -18.39
C ALA A 164 -6.16 -15.05 -19.13
N ALA A 165 -7.17 -14.54 -18.43
CA ALA A 165 -8.25 -13.77 -19.02
C ALA A 165 -7.72 -12.52 -19.75
N ASN A 166 -6.73 -11.83 -19.18
CA ASN A 166 -6.07 -10.70 -19.78
C ASN A 166 -5.45 -11.03 -21.15
N PHE A 167 -4.69 -12.11 -21.25
CA PHE A 167 -4.07 -12.53 -22.52
C PHE A 167 -5.09 -13.05 -23.54
N ILE A 168 -6.04 -13.86 -23.10
CA ILE A 168 -7.08 -14.40 -23.98
C ILE A 168 -7.94 -13.26 -24.56
N TYR A 169 -8.37 -12.34 -23.73
CA TYR A 169 -9.25 -11.25 -24.13
C TYR A 169 -8.55 -10.19 -24.98
N SER A 170 -7.32 -9.82 -24.63
CA SER A 170 -6.53 -8.84 -25.38
C SER A 170 -5.96 -9.40 -26.69
N ARG A 171 -5.86 -10.74 -26.82
CA ARG A 171 -5.10 -11.40 -27.91
C ARG A 171 -3.63 -10.97 -27.98
N ASN A 172 -3.07 -10.54 -26.84
CA ASN A 172 -1.73 -9.92 -26.75
C ASN A 172 -1.56 -8.62 -27.57
N GLU A 173 -2.66 -8.00 -28.01
CA GLU A 173 -2.62 -6.75 -28.75
C GLU A 173 -2.36 -5.58 -27.80
N THR A 174 -1.47 -4.68 -28.22
CA THR A 174 -1.22 -3.40 -27.55
C THR A 174 -1.92 -2.28 -28.30
N ILE A 175 -2.71 -1.47 -27.59
CA ILE A 175 -3.33 -0.25 -28.14
C ILE A 175 -2.33 0.89 -27.94
N ARG A 176 -1.95 1.54 -29.04
CA ARG A 176 -0.89 2.55 -29.05
C ARG A 176 -1.39 3.89 -28.53
N SER A 177 -0.47 4.70 -28.01
CA SER A 177 -0.79 6.03 -27.46
C SER A 177 -1.48 6.97 -28.47
N GLN A 178 -1.06 6.94 -29.70
CA GLN A 178 -1.65 7.77 -30.77
C GLN A 178 -3.09 7.38 -31.10
N ASP A 179 -3.40 6.10 -31.06
CA ASP A 179 -4.74 5.58 -31.34
C ASP A 179 -5.69 5.99 -30.19
N ILE A 180 -5.23 5.87 -28.93
CA ILE A 180 -5.98 6.32 -27.75
C ILE A 180 -6.21 7.82 -27.77
N ALA A 181 -5.20 8.62 -28.15
CA ALA A 181 -5.33 10.07 -28.22
C ALA A 181 -6.34 10.51 -29.30
N ALA A 182 -6.43 9.76 -30.41
CA ALA A 182 -7.33 10.06 -31.49
C ALA A 182 -8.80 9.68 -31.23
N GLU A 183 -9.03 8.50 -30.63
CA GLU A 183 -10.37 7.90 -30.56
C GLU A 183 -10.93 7.82 -29.12
N ALA A 184 -10.07 7.81 -28.09
CA ALA A 184 -10.47 7.58 -26.70
C ALA A 184 -9.66 8.44 -25.70
N SER A 185 -9.51 9.73 -25.99
CA SER A 185 -8.65 10.65 -25.22
C SER A 185 -8.95 10.71 -23.73
N ALA A 186 -10.19 10.48 -23.30
CA ALA A 186 -10.58 10.42 -21.88
C ALA A 186 -9.83 9.32 -21.10
N LEU A 187 -9.38 8.24 -21.77
CA LEU A 187 -8.55 7.23 -21.14
C LEU A 187 -7.18 7.77 -20.72
N GLN A 188 -6.66 8.78 -21.41
CA GLN A 188 -5.37 9.42 -21.08
C GLN A 188 -5.51 10.65 -20.18
N PHE A 189 -6.69 10.97 -19.67
CA PHE A 189 -6.98 12.17 -18.85
C PHE A 189 -5.98 12.37 -17.72
N TRP A 190 -5.67 11.33 -16.95
CA TRP A 190 -4.75 11.40 -15.80
C TRP A 190 -3.29 11.65 -16.19
N GLY A 191 -2.93 11.46 -17.46
CA GLY A 191 -1.61 11.77 -18.02
C GLY A 191 -1.43 13.24 -18.40
N THR A 192 -2.50 14.04 -18.40
CA THR A 192 -2.43 15.47 -18.69
C THR A 192 -1.49 16.17 -17.71
N ILE A 193 -0.48 16.87 -18.26
CA ILE A 193 0.54 17.58 -17.49
C ILE A 193 0.14 19.04 -17.33
N PHE A 194 0.17 19.51 -16.10
CA PHE A 194 0.15 20.95 -15.81
C PHE A 194 1.49 21.38 -15.20
N LYS A 195 1.89 22.61 -15.47
CA LYS A 195 3.16 23.15 -15.01
C LYS A 195 2.93 24.10 -13.83
N ILE A 196 3.71 23.93 -12.76
CA ILE A 196 3.80 24.87 -11.65
C ILE A 196 5.27 25.29 -11.56
N GLY A 197 5.62 26.43 -12.17
CA GLY A 197 7.02 26.81 -12.38
C GLY A 197 7.75 25.75 -13.21
N ASP A 198 8.83 25.19 -12.70
CA ASP A 198 9.59 24.10 -13.34
C ASP A 198 9.02 22.69 -13.08
N ALA A 199 8.06 22.57 -12.16
CA ALA A 199 7.40 21.29 -11.86
C ALA A 199 6.44 20.88 -12.98
N ARG A 200 6.53 19.60 -13.39
CA ARG A 200 5.63 18.97 -14.36
C ARG A 200 4.78 17.93 -13.66
N VAL A 201 3.60 18.33 -13.18
CA VAL A 201 2.71 17.46 -12.40
C VAL A 201 1.61 16.93 -13.32
N THR A 202 1.27 15.65 -13.19
CA THR A 202 0.12 15.05 -13.87
C THR A 202 -1.11 15.05 -12.99
N TYR A 203 -2.31 15.07 -13.60
CA TYR A 203 -3.55 14.89 -12.83
C TYR A 203 -3.59 13.56 -12.07
N GLY A 204 -2.88 12.52 -12.53
CA GLY A 204 -2.74 11.26 -11.82
C GLY A 204 -2.06 11.39 -10.45
N VAL A 205 -1.12 12.34 -10.30
CA VAL A 205 -0.52 12.66 -8.98
C VAL A 205 -1.56 13.27 -8.04
N ILE A 206 -2.41 14.15 -8.56
CA ILE A 206 -3.50 14.74 -7.75
C ILE A 206 -4.49 13.64 -7.33
N ALA A 207 -4.88 12.75 -8.26
CA ALA A 207 -5.74 11.61 -7.94
C ALA A 207 -5.16 10.75 -6.81
N PHE A 208 -3.88 10.44 -6.88
CA PHE A 208 -3.18 9.70 -5.83
C PHE A 208 -3.23 10.42 -4.47
N LEU A 209 -2.87 11.70 -4.43
CA LEU A 209 -2.87 12.48 -3.18
C LEU A 209 -4.27 12.58 -2.57
N VAL A 210 -5.29 12.81 -3.40
CA VAL A 210 -6.69 12.87 -2.96
C VAL A 210 -7.14 11.51 -2.43
N LEU A 211 -6.83 10.41 -3.12
CA LEU A 211 -7.15 9.06 -2.67
C LEU A 211 -6.50 8.71 -1.33
N VAL A 212 -5.21 9.04 -1.17
CA VAL A 212 -4.50 8.85 0.10
C VAL A 212 -5.17 9.66 1.22
N ALA A 213 -5.51 10.93 0.97
CA ALA A 213 -6.18 11.77 1.97
C ALA A 213 -7.56 11.22 2.36
N ILE A 214 -8.37 10.81 1.37
CA ILE A 214 -9.68 10.20 1.62
C ILE A 214 -9.52 8.90 2.43
N MET A 215 -8.62 8.01 2.04
CA MET A 215 -8.45 6.74 2.73
C MET A 215 -7.83 6.90 4.12
N ALA A 216 -6.92 7.86 4.29
CA ALA A 216 -6.40 8.20 5.61
C ALA A 216 -7.52 8.69 6.54
N TYR A 217 -8.40 9.57 6.05
CA TYR A 217 -9.57 10.01 6.80
C TYR A 217 -10.55 8.87 7.09
N VAL A 218 -10.90 8.07 6.09
CA VAL A 218 -11.85 6.95 6.23
C VAL A 218 -11.37 5.94 7.28
N LEU A 219 -10.10 5.56 7.24
CA LEU A 219 -9.54 4.58 8.19
C LEU A 219 -9.37 5.15 9.60
N SER A 220 -8.98 6.41 9.75
CA SER A 220 -8.73 7.01 11.06
C SER A 220 -9.99 7.52 11.76
N SER A 221 -11.01 7.96 11.00
CA SER A 221 -12.10 8.77 11.56
C SER A 221 -13.49 8.12 11.45
N THR A 222 -13.63 7.01 10.70
CA THR A 222 -14.96 6.37 10.52
C THR A 222 -15.12 5.09 11.35
N ALA A 223 -16.38 4.68 11.56
CA ALA A 223 -16.70 3.39 12.18
C ALA A 223 -16.18 2.22 11.34
N TRP A 224 -16.26 2.33 10.00
CA TRP A 224 -15.73 1.31 9.10
C TRP A 224 -14.23 1.11 9.27
N GLY A 225 -13.47 2.19 9.37
CA GLY A 225 -12.03 2.12 9.63
C GLY A 225 -11.71 1.39 10.93
N ARG A 226 -12.42 1.72 12.02
CA ARG A 226 -12.26 0.98 13.29
C ARG A 226 -12.55 -0.51 13.15
N HIS A 227 -13.59 -0.89 12.38
CA HIS A 227 -13.88 -2.30 12.13
C HIS A 227 -12.77 -3.00 11.33
N VAL A 228 -12.16 -2.31 10.35
CA VAL A 228 -11.01 -2.84 9.57
C VAL A 228 -9.84 -3.16 10.50
N TYR A 229 -9.47 -2.23 11.38
CA TYR A 229 -8.39 -2.47 12.36
C TYR A 229 -8.74 -3.57 13.34
N ALA A 230 -9.96 -3.58 13.88
CA ALA A 230 -10.40 -4.59 14.86
C ALA A 230 -10.39 -6.00 14.26
N VAL A 231 -10.90 -6.17 13.03
CA VAL A 231 -10.89 -7.49 12.33
C VAL A 231 -9.47 -7.96 12.05
N GLY A 232 -8.53 -7.05 11.83
CA GLY A 232 -7.14 -7.40 11.58
C GLY A 232 -6.33 -7.69 12.85
N ASP A 233 -6.68 -7.09 13.98
CA ASP A 233 -6.00 -7.29 15.26
C ASP A 233 -6.44 -8.60 15.91
N ASP A 234 -7.73 -8.79 16.11
CA ASP A 234 -8.35 -10.01 16.62
C ASP A 234 -9.75 -10.23 15.99
N PRO A 235 -9.85 -11.09 14.97
CA PRO A 235 -11.13 -11.35 14.30
C PRO A 235 -12.21 -11.95 15.20
N GLU A 236 -11.81 -12.71 16.24
CA GLU A 236 -12.75 -13.36 17.17
C GLU A 236 -13.28 -12.36 18.19
N ALA A 237 -12.41 -11.56 18.78
CA ALA A 237 -12.81 -10.46 19.67
C ALA A 237 -13.67 -9.42 18.94
N ALA A 238 -13.34 -9.08 17.68
CA ALA A 238 -14.17 -8.19 16.86
C ALA A 238 -15.57 -8.74 16.65
N GLU A 239 -15.71 -10.05 16.38
CA GLU A 239 -17.01 -10.70 16.19
C GLU A 239 -17.82 -10.71 17.50
N LEU A 240 -17.19 -10.98 18.64
CA LEU A 240 -17.82 -10.90 19.97
C LEU A 240 -18.27 -9.48 20.32
N ALA A 241 -17.57 -8.46 19.81
CA ALA A 241 -17.97 -7.05 19.92
C ALA A 241 -19.05 -6.62 18.93
N GLY A 242 -19.61 -7.57 18.15
CA GLY A 242 -20.72 -7.32 17.20
C GLY A 242 -20.28 -6.86 15.81
N VAL A 243 -18.99 -6.90 15.47
CA VAL A 243 -18.49 -6.57 14.14
C VAL A 243 -18.67 -7.77 13.20
N ASN A 244 -19.37 -7.55 12.07
CA ASN A 244 -19.52 -8.59 11.06
C ASN A 244 -18.25 -8.68 10.20
N LYS A 245 -17.32 -9.57 10.60
CA LYS A 245 -16.03 -9.76 9.92
C LYS A 245 -16.17 -10.12 8.43
N GLU A 246 -17.15 -10.96 8.08
CA GLU A 246 -17.35 -11.36 6.68
C GLU A 246 -17.72 -10.16 5.81
N ARG A 247 -18.62 -9.30 6.30
CA ARG A 247 -19.00 -8.07 5.58
C ARG A 247 -17.81 -7.13 5.44
N VAL A 248 -17.01 -6.96 6.50
CA VAL A 248 -15.82 -6.09 6.47
C VAL A 248 -14.80 -6.60 5.43
N LEU A 249 -14.49 -7.90 5.42
CA LEU A 249 -13.57 -8.49 4.45
C LEU A 249 -14.06 -8.30 3.01
N ILE A 250 -15.35 -8.61 2.73
CA ILE A 250 -15.90 -8.43 1.38
C ILE A 250 -15.78 -6.95 0.95
N GLN A 251 -16.11 -6.01 1.84
CA GLN A 251 -15.99 -4.57 1.53
C GLN A 251 -14.55 -4.14 1.28
N VAL A 252 -13.60 -4.63 2.08
CA VAL A 252 -12.16 -4.34 1.94
C VAL A 252 -11.64 -4.80 0.59
N TYR A 253 -11.88 -6.05 0.21
CA TYR A 253 -11.42 -6.56 -1.09
C TYR A 253 -12.15 -5.90 -2.28
N THR A 254 -13.45 -5.60 -2.14
CA THR A 254 -14.19 -4.88 -3.18
C THR A 254 -13.62 -3.48 -3.39
N LEU A 255 -13.35 -2.76 -2.30
CA LEU A 255 -12.75 -1.42 -2.36
C LEU A 255 -11.31 -1.49 -2.92
N ALA A 256 -10.53 -2.50 -2.51
CA ALA A 256 -9.20 -2.73 -3.08
C ALA A 256 -9.27 -2.94 -4.60
N GLY A 257 -10.22 -3.74 -5.08
CA GLY A 257 -10.48 -3.91 -6.51
C GLY A 257 -10.81 -2.59 -7.21
N ILE A 258 -11.70 -1.77 -6.65
CA ILE A 258 -12.04 -0.44 -7.19
C ILE A 258 -10.79 0.44 -7.29
N LEU A 259 -9.96 0.49 -6.24
CA LEU A 259 -8.70 1.24 -6.23
C LEU A 259 -7.74 0.72 -7.31
N CYS A 260 -7.66 -0.60 -7.53
CA CYS A 260 -6.88 -1.19 -8.64
C CYS A 260 -7.42 -0.74 -10.00
N GLY A 261 -8.74 -0.63 -10.16
CA GLY A 261 -9.36 -0.09 -11.36
C GLY A 261 -8.99 1.36 -11.63
N ILE A 262 -9.00 2.20 -10.60
CA ILE A 262 -8.55 3.60 -10.67
C ILE A 262 -7.05 3.66 -11.01
N ALA A 263 -6.22 2.81 -10.37
CA ALA A 263 -4.80 2.71 -10.70
C ALA A 263 -4.57 2.33 -12.17
N GLY A 264 -5.40 1.44 -12.72
CA GLY A 264 -5.38 1.08 -14.14
C GLY A 264 -5.66 2.29 -15.05
N TRP A 265 -6.67 3.08 -14.75
CA TRP A 265 -6.96 4.29 -15.52
C TRP A 265 -5.82 5.33 -15.41
N VAL A 266 -5.26 5.53 -14.22
CA VAL A 266 -4.08 6.39 -14.02
C VAL A 266 -2.88 5.85 -14.80
N ALA A 267 -2.71 4.52 -14.85
CA ALA A 267 -1.64 3.88 -15.60
C ALA A 267 -1.74 4.12 -17.12
N ILE A 268 -2.96 4.07 -17.70
CA ILE A 268 -3.17 4.44 -19.11
C ILE A 268 -2.69 5.88 -19.36
N GLY A 269 -3.07 6.81 -18.50
CA GLY A 269 -2.61 8.20 -18.60
C GLY A 269 -1.08 8.34 -18.52
N ARG A 270 -0.45 7.60 -17.63
CA ARG A 270 1.01 7.66 -17.42
C ARG A 270 1.82 7.02 -18.54
N PHE A 271 1.43 5.83 -18.97
CA PHE A 271 2.16 5.09 -20.01
C PHE A 271 1.74 5.49 -21.43
N GLY A 272 0.58 6.13 -21.54
CA GLY A 272 -0.01 6.54 -22.80
C GLY A 272 -0.53 5.38 -23.66
N ALA A 273 -0.24 4.14 -23.32
CA ALA A 273 -0.59 2.94 -24.09
C ALA A 273 -1.23 1.89 -23.18
N ILE A 274 -1.97 0.95 -23.78
CA ILE A 274 -2.58 -0.18 -23.09
C ILE A 274 -1.90 -1.45 -23.58
N SER A 275 -1.20 -2.12 -22.65
CA SER A 275 -0.48 -3.36 -22.96
C SER A 275 -0.88 -4.46 -21.96
N PRO A 276 -1.16 -5.67 -22.42
CA PRO A 276 -1.47 -6.81 -21.56
C PRO A 276 -0.26 -7.40 -20.82
N GLY A 277 0.90 -6.72 -20.84
CA GLY A 277 2.16 -7.22 -20.29
C GLY A 277 2.08 -7.63 -18.82
N ALA A 278 2.35 -8.90 -18.53
CA ALA A 278 2.32 -9.44 -17.17
C ALA A 278 3.36 -8.78 -16.23
N SER A 279 4.51 -8.36 -16.76
CA SER A 279 5.59 -7.74 -15.98
C SER A 279 5.16 -6.49 -15.23
N THR A 280 4.31 -5.65 -15.84
CA THR A 280 3.77 -4.45 -15.19
C THR A 280 2.92 -4.79 -13.97
N GLY A 281 2.09 -5.84 -14.06
CA GLY A 281 1.27 -6.31 -12.95
C GLY A 281 2.12 -6.90 -11.81
N VAL A 282 3.11 -7.73 -12.13
CA VAL A 282 4.03 -8.33 -11.15
C VAL A 282 4.81 -7.24 -10.41
N GLN A 283 5.37 -6.29 -11.14
CA GLN A 283 6.11 -5.19 -10.54
C GLN A 283 5.21 -4.31 -9.67
N GLY A 284 3.98 -4.02 -10.11
CA GLY A 284 2.99 -3.30 -9.31
C GLY A 284 2.65 -4.00 -8.00
N ASN A 285 2.49 -5.33 -8.01
CA ASN A 285 2.29 -6.12 -6.78
C ASN A 285 3.47 -5.98 -5.81
N ILE A 286 4.69 -6.23 -6.29
CA ILE A 286 5.89 -6.18 -5.44
C ILE A 286 6.09 -4.78 -4.87
N GLN A 287 5.99 -3.75 -5.69
CA GLN A 287 6.18 -2.36 -5.25
C GLN A 287 5.09 -1.91 -4.28
N SER A 288 3.82 -2.32 -4.47
CA SER A 288 2.72 -1.96 -3.57
C SER A 288 2.88 -2.61 -2.19
N ILE A 289 3.22 -3.91 -2.13
CA ILE A 289 3.52 -4.61 -0.87
C ILE A 289 4.73 -3.95 -0.18
N THR A 290 5.78 -3.66 -0.95
CA THR A 290 6.99 -2.99 -0.43
C THR A 290 6.64 -1.64 0.19
N ALA A 291 5.85 -0.82 -0.49
CA ALA A 291 5.43 0.48 0.01
C ALA A 291 4.65 0.36 1.34
N VAL A 292 3.76 -0.63 1.44
CA VAL A 292 2.97 -0.88 2.65
C VAL A 292 3.85 -1.33 3.81
N VAL A 293 4.77 -2.27 3.56
CA VAL A 293 5.65 -2.85 4.59
C VAL A 293 6.68 -1.83 5.08
N ILE A 294 7.38 -1.14 4.16
CA ILE A 294 8.34 -0.07 4.52
C ILE A 294 7.61 1.09 5.21
N GLY A 295 6.35 1.33 4.83
CA GLY A 295 5.47 2.32 5.45
C GLY A 295 5.03 1.97 6.88
N GLY A 296 5.43 0.80 7.41
CA GLY A 296 5.16 0.39 8.78
C GLY A 296 3.74 -0.15 9.02
N ILE A 297 3.05 -0.63 7.97
CA ILE A 297 1.83 -1.41 8.13
C ILE A 297 2.22 -2.86 8.40
N SER A 298 1.73 -3.41 9.52
CA SER A 298 2.04 -4.76 9.93
C SER A 298 1.39 -5.80 9.02
N LEU A 299 2.18 -6.76 8.54
CA LEU A 299 1.68 -7.91 7.76
C LEU A 299 0.75 -8.84 8.54
N PHE A 300 0.74 -8.71 9.87
CA PHE A 300 -0.14 -9.49 10.74
C PHE A 300 -1.49 -8.82 11.01
N GLY A 301 -1.74 -7.65 10.38
CA GLY A 301 -2.97 -6.89 10.55
C GLY A 301 -3.02 -5.98 11.78
N GLY A 302 -4.10 -5.23 11.91
CA GLY A 302 -4.46 -4.43 13.08
C GLY A 302 -3.62 -3.17 13.32
N ARG A 303 -2.48 -2.98 12.65
CA ARG A 303 -1.53 -1.89 12.94
C ARG A 303 -0.97 -1.25 11.68
N GLY A 304 -0.79 0.06 11.72
CA GLY A 304 -0.22 0.85 10.64
C GLY A 304 -1.12 2.01 10.21
N SER A 305 -0.69 2.79 9.21
CA SER A 305 -1.45 3.93 8.71
C SER A 305 -1.26 4.16 7.21
N ILE A 306 -2.25 4.76 6.56
CA ILE A 306 -2.15 5.15 5.15
C ILE A 306 -1.07 6.22 4.94
N ILE A 307 -0.81 7.07 5.94
CA ILE A 307 0.29 8.06 5.88
C ILE A 307 1.64 7.34 5.86
N GLY A 308 1.80 6.29 6.66
CA GLY A 308 2.99 5.45 6.62
C GLY A 308 3.18 4.80 5.25
N MET A 309 2.13 4.17 4.69
CA MET A 309 2.15 3.62 3.33
C MET A 309 2.52 4.67 2.26
N PHE A 310 1.98 5.89 2.38
CA PHE A 310 2.32 6.99 1.48
C PHE A 310 3.82 7.31 1.51
N LEU A 311 4.42 7.41 2.71
CA LEU A 311 5.86 7.58 2.87
C LEU A 311 6.64 6.38 2.30
N GLY A 312 6.16 5.16 2.52
CA GLY A 312 6.75 3.95 1.95
C GLY A 312 6.76 3.96 0.42
N ALA A 313 5.66 4.39 -0.20
CA ALA A 313 5.58 4.54 -1.65
C ALA A 313 6.58 5.61 -2.17
N LEU A 314 6.71 6.74 -1.47
CA LEU A 314 7.72 7.76 -1.79
C LEU A 314 9.14 7.21 -1.66
N ILE A 315 9.44 6.42 -0.62
CA ILE A 315 10.74 5.78 -0.42
C ILE A 315 11.07 4.90 -1.62
N VAL A 316 10.14 4.03 -2.06
CA VAL A 316 10.35 3.16 -3.23
C VAL A 316 10.71 4.00 -4.46
N GLY A 317 9.95 5.07 -4.73
CA GLY A 317 10.24 5.97 -5.86
C GLY A 317 11.56 6.72 -5.75
N VAL A 318 11.92 7.18 -4.54
CA VAL A 318 13.20 7.86 -4.27
C VAL A 318 14.38 6.92 -4.52
N PHE A 319 14.31 5.67 -4.04
CA PHE A 319 15.35 4.69 -4.25
C PHE A 319 15.47 4.28 -5.73
N GLU A 320 14.36 4.05 -6.41
CA GLU A 320 14.36 3.70 -7.83
C GLU A 320 14.95 4.82 -8.70
N MET A 321 14.55 6.06 -8.47
CA MET A 321 15.09 7.21 -9.19
C MET A 321 16.54 7.48 -8.80
N GLY A 322 16.86 7.41 -7.51
CA GLY A 322 18.20 7.65 -7.00
C GLY A 322 19.24 6.69 -7.56
N LEU A 323 18.94 5.38 -7.54
CA LEU A 323 19.81 4.36 -8.13
C LEU A 323 19.99 4.55 -9.64
N ARG A 324 18.90 4.84 -10.35
CA ARG A 324 18.94 5.14 -11.79
C ARG A 324 19.84 6.35 -12.10
N MET A 325 19.73 7.42 -11.30
CA MET A 325 20.56 8.63 -11.47
C MET A 325 22.00 8.44 -11.00
N ALA A 326 22.27 7.47 -10.12
CA ALA A 326 23.61 7.03 -9.74
C ALA A 326 24.26 6.13 -10.81
N GLY A 327 23.55 5.79 -11.89
CA GLY A 327 24.06 4.92 -12.95
C GLY A 327 24.01 3.42 -12.60
N ALA A 328 23.24 3.04 -11.56
CA ALA A 328 23.08 1.64 -11.19
C ALA A 328 22.11 0.93 -12.15
N ASP A 329 22.42 -0.32 -12.46
CA ASP A 329 21.55 -1.19 -13.25
C ASP A 329 20.25 -1.52 -12.48
N ALA A 330 19.19 -1.88 -13.22
CA ALA A 330 17.88 -2.22 -12.64
C ALA A 330 17.95 -3.36 -11.60
N GLN A 331 18.91 -4.27 -11.71
CA GLN A 331 19.14 -5.38 -10.79
C GLN A 331 19.42 -4.91 -9.36
N TRP A 332 20.13 -3.79 -9.19
CA TRP A 332 20.40 -3.21 -7.89
C TRP A 332 19.14 -2.69 -7.19
N THR A 333 18.17 -2.22 -7.99
CA THR A 333 16.85 -1.82 -7.45
C THR A 333 16.11 -3.03 -6.88
N PHE A 334 16.10 -4.18 -7.59
CA PHE A 334 15.47 -5.40 -7.08
C PHE A 334 16.15 -5.93 -5.83
N LEU A 335 17.50 -5.94 -5.79
CA LEU A 335 18.26 -6.31 -4.61
C LEU A 335 17.90 -5.46 -3.40
N LEU A 336 17.92 -4.13 -3.58
CA LEU A 336 17.61 -3.17 -2.52
C LEU A 336 16.19 -3.35 -2.00
N ILE A 337 15.20 -3.45 -2.88
CA ILE A 337 13.79 -3.69 -2.51
C ILE A 337 13.68 -4.97 -1.68
N GLY A 338 14.31 -6.07 -2.09
CA GLY A 338 14.31 -7.32 -1.35
C GLY A 338 14.91 -7.20 0.05
N VAL A 339 16.04 -6.52 0.18
CA VAL A 339 16.68 -6.25 1.48
C VAL A 339 15.77 -5.39 2.37
N LEU A 340 15.18 -4.34 1.83
CA LEU A 340 14.29 -3.45 2.57
C LEU A 340 13.03 -4.17 3.08
N ILE A 341 12.43 -5.04 2.28
CA ILE A 341 11.27 -5.86 2.70
C ILE A 341 11.66 -6.75 3.89
N ILE A 342 12.75 -7.50 3.77
CA ILE A 342 13.20 -8.41 4.82
C ILE A 342 13.52 -7.63 6.11
N ALA A 343 14.22 -6.51 6.00
CA ALA A 343 14.55 -5.66 7.13
C ALA A 343 13.29 -5.11 7.82
N ALA A 344 12.34 -4.58 7.06
CA ALA A 344 11.09 -4.03 7.59
C ALA A 344 10.25 -5.09 8.32
N VAL A 345 10.09 -6.29 7.73
CA VAL A 345 9.36 -7.41 8.37
C VAL A 345 10.08 -7.91 9.63
N THR A 346 11.41 -7.96 9.60
CA THR A 346 12.20 -8.37 10.76
C THR A 346 12.02 -7.38 11.92
N ILE A 347 12.02 -6.09 11.64
CA ILE A 347 11.78 -5.03 12.63
C ILE A 347 10.34 -5.13 13.17
N ASP A 348 9.32 -5.32 12.33
CA ASP A 348 7.92 -5.48 12.77
C ASP A 348 7.77 -6.69 13.71
N GLN A 349 8.36 -7.83 13.37
CA GLN A 349 8.35 -9.01 14.24
C GLN A 349 9.07 -8.79 15.57
N TRP A 350 10.20 -8.08 15.54
CA TRP A 350 10.95 -7.77 16.74
C TRP A 350 10.14 -6.86 17.68
N ILE A 351 9.54 -5.80 17.15
CA ILE A 351 8.66 -4.91 17.92
C ILE A 351 7.51 -5.67 18.57
N ARG A 352 6.87 -6.60 17.85
CA ARG A 352 5.79 -7.43 18.39
C ARG A 352 6.24 -8.32 19.54
N LYS A 353 7.43 -8.92 19.44
CA LYS A 353 7.98 -9.78 20.49
C LYS A 353 8.34 -9.02 21.77
N VAL A 354 8.74 -7.76 21.64
CA VAL A 354 9.08 -6.90 22.80
C VAL A 354 7.83 -6.32 23.45
N ALA A 355 6.73 -6.19 22.70
CA ALA A 355 5.44 -5.64 23.20
C ALA A 355 4.48 -6.73 23.75
N ALA A 356 4.80 -8.02 23.59
CA ALA A 356 4.06 -9.17 24.14
C ALA A 356 4.71 -9.67 25.44
#